data_828da7e55fe7e6d6b67e855568b9d20f
#
_entry.id   828da7e55fe7e6d6b67e855568b9d20f
#
_cell.length_a   1.000
_cell.length_b   1.000
_cell.length_c   1.000
_cell.angle_alpha   90.00
_cell.angle_beta   90.00
_cell.angle_gamma   90.00
#
_symmetry.space_group_name_H-M   'P 1'
#
loop_
_entity.id
_entity.type
_entity.pdbx_description
1 polymer ?
#
loop_
_entity_poly.entity_id
_entity_poly.type
_entity_poly.pdbx_seq_one_letter_code
_entity_poly.pdbx_strand_id
1 'polypeptide(L)'
;MSVILGIDLGTSSVKAMLLDSIKGVISVESSPYEVSIPFEGYAEQNPETWWLETKQVLGRLRDKNEQEFNEIQAVGFSGQMHGIVVADCEGKPLRPAILWLDQRSRKVH
;
A
#
# COMPACT_ATOMS: atom_id res chain seq x y z
N MET A 1 10.51 -23.34 -10.31
CA MET A 1 9.41 -22.57 -9.69
C MET A 1 9.87 -21.15 -9.44
N SER A 2 9.15 -20.17 -9.94
CA SER A 2 9.45 -18.76 -9.71
C SER A 2 8.38 -18.14 -8.82
N VAL A 3 8.79 -17.61 -7.67
CA VAL A 3 7.88 -16.97 -6.73
C VAL A 3 7.98 -15.45 -6.91
N ILE A 4 6.84 -14.82 -7.04
CA ILE A 4 6.71 -13.38 -7.23
C ILE A 4 5.84 -12.82 -6.11
N LEU A 5 6.25 -11.67 -5.56
CA LEU A 5 5.45 -10.93 -4.58
C LEU A 5 4.77 -9.77 -5.28
N GLY A 6 3.44 -9.69 -5.18
CA GLY A 6 2.68 -8.53 -5.62
C GLY A 6 2.18 -7.74 -4.42
N ILE A 7 2.32 -6.42 -4.47
CA ILE A 7 1.81 -5.53 -3.43
C ILE A 7 0.89 -4.51 -4.09
N ASP A 8 -0.35 -4.47 -3.61
CA ASP A 8 -1.34 -3.48 -4.05
C ASP A 8 -1.63 -2.52 -2.90
N LEU A 9 -1.18 -1.28 -3.05
CA LEU A 9 -1.38 -0.22 -2.07
C LEU A 9 -2.62 0.58 -2.47
N GLY A 10 -3.78 0.08 -2.08
CA GLY A 10 -5.06 0.67 -2.46
C GLY A 10 -5.47 1.84 -1.58
N THR A 11 -6.67 2.37 -1.82
CA THR A 11 -7.23 3.48 -1.06
C THR A 11 -7.68 3.08 0.34
N SER A 12 -8.25 1.90 0.50
CA SER A 12 -8.81 1.43 1.78
C SER A 12 -8.07 0.27 2.39
N SER A 13 -7.08 -0.29 1.71
CA SER A 13 -6.30 -1.42 2.24
C SER A 13 -5.02 -1.62 1.44
N VAL A 14 -4.07 -2.28 2.07
CA VAL A 14 -2.93 -2.86 1.35
C VAL A 14 -3.16 -4.36 1.25
N LYS A 15 -2.83 -4.92 0.10
CA LYS A 15 -2.93 -6.36 -0.16
C LYS A 15 -1.59 -6.84 -0.69
N ALA A 16 -1.11 -7.97 -0.18
CA ALA A 16 0.10 -8.61 -0.69
C ALA A 16 -0.21 -10.04 -1.07
N MET A 17 0.42 -10.50 -2.13
CA MET A 17 0.13 -11.80 -2.72
C MET A 17 1.42 -12.49 -3.13
N LEU A 18 1.56 -13.75 -2.77
CA LEU A 18 2.60 -14.62 -3.30
C LEU A 18 2.04 -15.40 -4.49
N LEU A 19 2.75 -15.37 -5.60
CA LEU A 19 2.41 -16.04 -6.83
C LEU A 19 3.51 -16.99 -7.24
N ASP A 20 3.13 -18.20 -7.65
CA ASP A 20 4.00 -19.08 -8.43
C ASP A 20 3.71 -18.82 -9.90
N SER A 21 4.75 -18.60 -10.70
CA SER A 21 4.60 -18.30 -12.13
C SER A 21 3.88 -19.40 -12.92
N ILE A 22 3.82 -20.61 -12.38
CA ILE A 22 3.18 -21.77 -13.05
C ILE A 22 1.86 -22.13 -12.37
N LYS A 23 1.85 -22.21 -11.04
CA LYS A 23 0.69 -22.69 -10.28
C LYS A 23 -0.31 -21.63 -9.90
N GLY A 24 0.04 -20.34 -10.01
CA GLY A 24 -0.83 -19.23 -9.66
C GLY A 24 -0.66 -18.78 -8.22
N VAL A 25 -1.76 -18.30 -7.62
CA VAL A 25 -1.73 -17.70 -6.28
C VAL A 25 -1.40 -18.74 -5.20
N ILE A 26 -0.37 -18.45 -4.41
CA ILE A 26 0.01 -19.27 -3.26
C ILE A 26 -0.71 -18.81 -2.00
N SER A 27 -0.68 -17.50 -1.72
CA SER A 27 -1.21 -16.94 -0.48
C SER A 27 -1.46 -15.44 -0.64
N VAL A 28 -2.49 -14.94 0.05
CA VAL A 28 -2.88 -13.53 0.02
C VAL A 28 -3.10 -13.07 1.45
N GLU A 29 -2.58 -11.88 1.79
CA GLU A 29 -2.86 -11.19 3.05
C GLU A 29 -3.24 -9.75 2.76
N SER A 30 -4.12 -9.19 3.59
CA SER A 30 -4.51 -7.78 3.44
C SER A 30 -4.71 -7.14 4.81
N SER A 31 -4.60 -5.82 4.84
CA SER A 31 -4.86 -5.04 6.05
C SER A 31 -5.58 -3.75 5.65
N PRO A 32 -6.68 -3.40 6.34
CA PRO A 32 -7.41 -2.17 6.06
C PRO A 32 -6.72 -0.97 6.69
N TYR A 33 -6.97 0.20 6.11
CA TYR A 33 -6.67 1.48 6.72
C TYR A 33 -7.74 2.50 6.32
N GLU A 34 -7.92 3.52 7.15
CA GLU A 34 -9.00 4.46 6.96
C GLU A 34 -8.57 5.69 6.19
N VAL A 35 -9.51 6.26 5.43
CA VAL A 35 -9.38 7.58 4.84
C VAL A 35 -9.85 8.59 5.87
N SER A 36 -9.01 9.58 6.18
CA SER A 36 -9.38 10.68 7.08
C SER A 36 -10.08 11.78 6.29
N ILE A 37 -11.20 12.27 6.83
CA ILE A 37 -11.96 13.37 6.24
C ILE A 37 -12.07 14.49 7.30
N PRO A 38 -10.98 15.27 7.51
CA PRO A 38 -10.99 16.31 8.54
C PRO A 38 -11.97 17.42 8.26
N PHE A 39 -12.29 17.67 7.00
CA PHE A 39 -13.28 18.65 6.56
C PHE A 39 -14.02 18.11 5.36
N GLU A 40 -15.22 18.63 5.11
CA GLU A 40 -15.99 18.24 3.93
C GLU A 40 -15.18 18.47 2.65
N GLY A 41 -15.13 17.45 1.80
CA GLY A 41 -14.38 17.46 0.55
C GLY A 41 -12.91 17.13 0.69
N TYR A 42 -12.40 16.98 1.92
CA TYR A 42 -11.02 16.53 2.15
C TYR A 42 -10.96 15.01 2.18
N ALA A 43 -9.86 14.47 1.67
CA ALA A 43 -9.57 13.04 1.80
C ALA A 43 -8.06 12.88 1.97
N GLU A 44 -7.64 12.36 3.12
CA GLU A 44 -6.23 12.30 3.51
C GLU A 44 -5.89 10.94 4.12
N GLN A 45 -4.63 10.57 4.03
CA GLN A 45 -4.08 9.42 4.74
C GLN A 45 -2.65 9.73 5.19
N ASN A 46 -2.25 9.12 6.32
CA ASN A 46 -0.87 9.21 6.78
C ASN A 46 -0.02 8.19 5.99
N PRO A 47 0.98 8.65 5.21
CA PRO A 47 1.84 7.73 4.46
C PRO A 47 2.57 6.71 5.34
N GLU A 48 2.85 7.04 6.60
CA GLU A 48 3.49 6.10 7.52
C GLU A 48 2.58 4.90 7.82
N THR A 49 1.25 5.09 7.78
CA THR A 49 0.29 3.99 7.92
C THR A 49 0.42 3.01 6.76
N TRP A 50 0.61 3.48 5.55
CA TRP A 50 0.84 2.62 4.38
C TRP A 50 2.03 1.69 4.61
N TRP A 51 3.14 2.24 5.09
CA TRP A 51 4.35 1.48 5.35
C TRP A 51 4.16 0.49 6.50
N LEU A 52 3.57 0.95 7.60
CA LEU A 52 3.34 0.12 8.78
C LEU A 52 2.45 -1.09 8.45
N GLU A 53 1.33 -0.84 7.76
CA GLU A 53 0.41 -1.91 7.38
C GLU A 53 1.01 -2.86 6.34
N THR A 54 1.83 -2.33 5.43
CA THR A 54 2.56 -3.15 4.47
C THR A 54 3.51 -4.11 5.18
N LYS A 55 4.27 -3.61 6.17
CA LYS A 55 5.16 -4.47 6.96
C LYS A 55 4.40 -5.57 7.68
N GLN A 56 3.24 -5.26 8.24
CA GLN A 56 2.42 -6.26 8.93
C GLN A 56 1.90 -7.33 7.98
N VAL A 57 1.41 -6.92 6.83
CA VAL A 57 0.92 -7.84 5.80
C VAL A 57 2.03 -8.76 5.32
N LEU A 58 3.21 -8.20 5.04
CA LEU A 58 4.38 -8.99 4.62
C LEU A 58 4.84 -9.95 5.71
N GLY A 59 4.79 -9.52 6.97
CA GLY A 59 5.14 -10.37 8.10
C GLY A 59 4.22 -11.58 8.22
N ARG A 60 2.91 -11.38 8.07
CA ARG A 60 1.95 -12.49 8.11
C ARG A 60 2.15 -13.43 6.92
N LEU A 61 2.39 -12.86 5.75
CA LEU A 61 2.62 -13.65 4.54
C LEU A 61 3.86 -14.54 4.67
N ARG A 62 4.95 -13.97 5.21
CA ARG A 62 6.18 -14.70 5.49
C ARG A 62 5.95 -15.82 6.50
N ASP A 63 5.27 -15.50 7.61
CA ASP A 63 5.09 -16.46 8.70
C ASP A 63 4.24 -17.66 8.28
N LYS A 64 3.33 -17.47 7.34
CA LYS A 64 2.49 -18.54 6.81
C LYS A 64 3.14 -19.31 5.66
N ASN A 65 4.17 -18.76 5.03
CA ASN A 65 4.77 -19.30 3.79
C ASN A 65 6.27 -19.07 3.79
N GLU A 66 6.97 -19.50 4.85
CA GLU A 66 8.39 -19.18 5.02
C GLU A 66 9.26 -19.64 3.84
N GLN A 67 9.04 -20.85 3.34
CA GLN A 67 9.85 -21.39 2.26
C GLN A 67 9.64 -20.60 0.97
N GLU A 68 8.40 -20.39 0.59
CA GLU A 68 8.04 -19.66 -0.63
C GLU A 68 8.47 -18.20 -0.53
N PHE A 69 8.31 -17.59 0.64
CA PHE A 69 8.70 -16.21 0.86
C PHE A 69 10.22 -16.01 0.65
N ASN A 70 11.02 -16.98 1.08
CA ASN A 70 12.48 -16.93 0.88
C ASN A 70 12.89 -17.15 -0.58
N GLU A 71 11.99 -17.63 -1.42
CA GLU A 71 12.24 -17.87 -2.83
C GLU A 71 11.76 -16.75 -3.75
N ILE A 72 11.32 -15.62 -3.20
CA ILE A 72 10.86 -14.46 -3.98
C ILE A 72 11.98 -13.96 -4.88
N GLN A 73 11.70 -13.88 -6.18
CA GLN A 73 12.66 -13.44 -7.19
C GLN A 73 12.35 -12.06 -7.75
N ALA A 74 11.10 -11.59 -7.60
CA ALA A 74 10.67 -10.30 -8.13
C ALA A 74 9.53 -9.76 -7.29
N VAL A 75 9.42 -8.43 -7.25
CA VAL A 75 8.35 -7.72 -6.54
C VAL A 75 7.69 -6.76 -7.53
N GLY A 76 6.37 -6.83 -7.62
CA GLY A 76 5.58 -5.91 -8.41
C GLY A 76 4.69 -5.06 -7.50
N PHE A 77 4.44 -3.83 -7.92
CA PHE A 77 3.64 -2.89 -7.16
C PHE A 77 2.48 -2.34 -7.98
N SER A 78 1.36 -2.13 -7.31
CA SER A 78 0.23 -1.35 -7.79
C SER A 78 -0.17 -0.39 -6.67
N GLY A 79 -0.68 0.77 -6.99
CA GLY A 79 -1.03 1.75 -5.96
C GLY A 79 -1.98 2.81 -6.43
N GLN A 80 -2.35 3.70 -5.52
CA GLN A 80 -3.18 4.86 -5.83
C GLN A 80 -2.45 5.79 -6.80
N MET A 81 -3.23 6.45 -7.65
CA MET A 81 -2.71 7.46 -8.58
C MET A 81 -3.23 8.83 -8.18
N HIS A 82 -2.54 9.89 -8.63
CA HIS A 82 -2.94 11.28 -8.42
C HIS A 82 -3.02 11.71 -6.96
N GLY A 83 -2.31 11.02 -6.06
CA GLY A 83 -2.15 11.47 -4.69
C GLY A 83 -0.95 12.41 -4.56
N ILE A 84 -0.98 13.26 -3.52
CA ILE A 84 0.10 14.20 -3.25
C ILE A 84 0.70 13.87 -1.88
N VAL A 85 2.00 13.58 -1.85
CA VAL A 85 2.75 13.38 -0.61
C VAL A 85 3.84 14.44 -0.55
N VAL A 86 3.85 15.22 0.54
CA VAL A 86 4.89 16.22 0.78
C VAL A 86 5.85 15.65 1.81
N ALA A 87 7.12 15.59 1.47
CA ALA A 87 8.15 15.01 2.31
C ALA A 87 9.36 15.94 2.41
N ASP A 88 10.14 15.79 3.48
CA ASP A 88 11.40 16.53 3.63
C ASP A 88 12.51 15.87 2.79
N CYS A 89 13.73 16.41 2.86
CA CYS A 89 14.84 15.90 2.05
C CYS A 89 15.31 14.50 2.48
N GLU A 90 14.86 14.01 3.62
CA GLU A 90 15.13 12.65 4.09
C GLU A 90 14.01 11.68 3.77
N GLY A 91 12.96 12.17 3.08
CA GLY A 91 11.82 11.34 2.72
C GLY A 91 10.75 11.21 3.79
N LYS A 92 10.85 11.98 4.87
CA LYS A 92 9.86 11.92 5.95
C LYS A 92 8.64 12.75 5.60
N PRO A 93 7.40 12.21 5.73
CA PRO A 93 6.19 12.98 5.45
C PRO A 93 6.05 14.18 6.37
N LEU A 94 5.75 15.34 5.80
CA LEU A 94 5.53 16.59 6.54
C LEU A 94 4.08 16.77 6.94
N ARG A 95 3.17 16.06 6.30
CA ARG A 95 1.73 16.11 6.57
C ARG A 95 1.08 14.85 5.97
N PRO A 96 -0.22 14.58 6.32
CA PRO A 96 -0.95 13.50 5.67
C PRO A 96 -1.04 13.69 4.15
N ALA A 97 -1.04 12.59 3.42
CA ALA A 97 -1.19 12.60 1.97
C ALA A 97 -2.57 13.11 1.57
N ILE A 98 -2.63 13.87 0.50
CA ILE A 98 -3.89 14.31 -0.11
C ILE A 98 -4.23 13.31 -1.19
N LEU A 99 -5.38 12.63 -1.03
CA LEU A 99 -5.77 11.55 -1.91
C LEU A 99 -6.46 12.04 -3.18
N TRP A 100 -6.55 11.16 -4.17
CA TRP A 100 -7.26 11.46 -5.42
C TRP A 100 -8.74 11.79 -5.22
N LEU A 101 -9.33 11.33 -4.10
CA LEU A 101 -10.72 11.63 -3.72
C LEU A 101 -10.91 13.04 -3.21
N ASP A 102 -9.84 13.73 -2.82
CA ASP A 102 -9.89 15.05 -2.21
C ASP A 102 -10.37 16.10 -3.21
N GLN A 103 -11.27 16.97 -2.79
CA GLN A 103 -11.88 17.97 -3.65
C GLN A 103 -11.58 19.41 -3.20
N ARG A 104 -10.62 19.60 -2.28
CA ARG A 104 -10.31 20.94 -1.76
C ARG A 104 -9.88 21.93 -2.84
N SER A 105 -9.18 21.45 -3.88
CA SER A 105 -8.72 22.30 -4.97
C SER A 105 -9.83 22.84 -5.84
N ARG A 106 -11.02 22.24 -5.83
CA ARG A 106 -12.15 22.69 -6.62
C ARG A 106 -12.69 24.03 -6.15
N LYS A 107 -12.34 24.45 -4.94
CA LYS A 107 -12.77 25.71 -4.36
C LYS A 107 -11.83 26.88 -4.64
N VAL A 108 -10.78 26.65 -5.41
CA VAL A 108 -9.70 27.63 -5.65
C VAL A 108 -9.78 28.23 -7.06
N HIS A 109 -10.94 28.24 -7.65
CA HIS A 109 -11.15 28.82 -8.99
C HIS A 109 -11.58 30.26 -8.94
#